data_33378755fd7bfa28e3d2d4447cdecf50
#
_entry.id   33378755fd7bfa28e3d2d4447cdecf50
#
_cell.length_a   1.000
_cell.length_b   1.000
_cell.length_c   1.000
_cell.angle_alpha   90.00
_cell.angle_beta   90.00
_cell.angle_gamma   90.00
#
_symmetry.space_group_name_H-M   'P 1'
#
loop_
_entity.id
_entity.type
_entity.pdbx_description
1 polymer ?
#
loop_
_entity_poly.entity_id
_entity_poly.type
_entity_poly.pdbx_seq_one_letter_code
_entity_poly.pdbx_strand_id
1 'polypeptide(L)'
;MTLIFAVSKRTDFDYMAFADQDDIWLPRKLYAAVDKLKDSGETASLYGSNQTLYQDGKEGELRFSCPLDTSLKHHINRNEVSGCTMVMNRKLVTAIVSRPCPPANIIDFRIHDAWVALVAILTGTFIYDPNSYILYRIHENNTVGIRKTSIKERLNRLLLRGNNGEHRANLRSNTASVLLEYYPDIDEEYRAVLEKYAYYRKSMKYRLALLRDKEIIKATGENPLVFRLK
;
A
#
# COMPACT_ATOMS: atom_id res chain seq x y z
N MET A 1 9.99 8.43 -2.14
CA MET A 1 11.08 7.57 -1.57
C MET A 1 12.34 8.36 -1.24
N THR A 2 12.85 9.21 -2.10
CA THR A 2 14.09 10.00 -1.86
C THR A 2 14.11 10.72 -0.50
N LEU A 3 12.97 11.27 -0.05
CA LEU A 3 12.85 11.92 1.26
C LEU A 3 13.09 10.96 2.43
N ILE A 4 12.59 9.72 2.37
CA ILE A 4 12.84 8.72 3.43
C ILE A 4 14.33 8.47 3.56
N PHE A 5 15.04 8.26 2.46
CA PHE A 5 16.50 8.05 2.45
C PHE A 5 17.28 9.27 2.93
N ALA A 6 16.81 10.49 2.63
CA ALA A 6 17.47 11.72 3.09
C ALA A 6 17.29 11.94 4.59
N VAL A 7 16.05 11.77 5.11
CA VAL A 7 15.72 11.97 6.52
C VAL A 7 16.26 10.86 7.40
N SER A 8 16.39 9.63 6.89
CA SER A 8 16.94 8.49 7.64
C SER A 8 18.40 8.67 8.10
N LYS A 9 19.12 9.62 7.47
CA LYS A 9 20.48 9.99 7.93
C LYS A 9 20.48 10.73 9.27
N ARG A 10 19.34 11.24 9.70
CA ARG A 10 19.18 11.79 11.06
C ARG A 10 19.06 10.63 12.04
N THR A 11 19.69 10.79 13.20
CA THR A 11 19.71 9.77 14.25
C THR A 11 18.86 10.15 15.46
N ASP A 12 18.22 11.31 15.41
CA ASP A 12 17.53 11.98 16.52
C ASP A 12 15.99 11.89 16.47
N PHE A 13 15.42 10.89 15.77
CA PHE A 13 13.98 10.68 15.73
C PHE A 13 13.59 9.27 16.19
N ASP A 14 12.42 9.11 16.79
CA ASP A 14 11.81 7.82 17.13
C ASP A 14 10.75 7.42 16.11
N TYR A 15 10.03 8.37 15.56
CA TYR A 15 8.95 8.19 14.59
C TYR A 15 9.10 9.12 13.40
N MET A 16 8.64 8.66 12.23
CA MET A 16 8.56 9.44 10.99
C MET A 16 7.13 9.38 10.46
N ALA A 17 6.58 10.54 10.10
CA ALA A 17 5.27 10.66 9.48
C ALA A 17 5.38 11.31 8.10
N PHE A 18 4.50 10.92 7.17
CA PHE A 18 4.31 11.67 5.94
C PHE A 18 3.26 12.75 6.12
N ALA A 19 3.45 13.87 5.43
CA ALA A 19 2.50 14.97 5.41
C ALA A 19 2.31 15.44 3.97
N ASP A 20 1.06 15.47 3.53
CA ASP A 20 0.68 16.14 2.30
C ASP A 20 0.39 17.61 2.62
N GLN A 21 0.72 18.49 1.69
CA GLN A 21 0.72 19.96 1.92
C GLN A 21 -0.70 20.54 1.98
N ASP A 22 -1.69 19.81 1.50
CA ASP A 22 -3.08 20.24 1.31
C ASP A 22 -4.04 19.62 2.33
N ASP A 23 -3.58 18.66 3.13
CA ASP A 23 -4.39 18.01 4.16
C ASP A 23 -4.31 18.75 5.52
N ILE A 24 -5.34 18.57 6.34
CA ILE A 24 -5.42 19.16 7.68
C ILE A 24 -5.24 18.07 8.73
N TRP A 25 -4.16 18.12 9.49
CA TRP A 25 -3.95 17.23 10.62
C TRP A 25 -4.79 17.65 11.83
N LEU A 26 -5.53 16.71 12.38
CA LEU A 26 -6.27 16.92 13.64
C LEU A 26 -5.31 16.82 14.83
N PRO A 27 -5.59 17.50 15.96
CA PRO A 27 -4.65 17.61 17.10
C PRO A 27 -4.14 16.30 17.67
N ARG A 28 -4.92 15.21 17.57
CA ARG A 28 -4.55 13.89 18.13
C ARG A 28 -3.85 12.96 17.17
N LYS A 29 -3.57 13.38 15.94
CA LYS A 29 -3.04 12.50 14.90
C LYS A 29 -1.76 11.78 15.30
N LEU A 30 -0.73 12.52 15.71
CA LEU A 30 0.55 11.92 16.11
C LEU A 30 0.42 11.15 17.43
N TYR A 31 -0.36 11.68 18.39
CA TYR A 31 -0.60 11.00 19.65
C TYR A 31 -1.23 9.61 19.45
N ALA A 32 -2.29 9.51 18.66
CA ALA A 32 -2.97 8.25 18.37
C ALA A 32 -2.03 7.23 17.68
N ALA A 33 -1.20 7.70 16.74
CA ALA A 33 -0.24 6.85 16.06
C ALA A 33 0.86 6.35 17.01
N VAL A 34 1.47 7.25 17.81
CA VAL A 34 2.54 6.89 18.74
C VAL A 34 2.01 5.97 19.85
N ASP A 35 0.81 6.21 20.35
CA ASP A 35 0.17 5.34 21.35
C ASP A 35 -0.01 3.90 20.84
N LYS A 36 -0.31 3.72 19.57
CA LYS A 36 -0.40 2.38 18.93
C LYS A 36 0.96 1.76 18.64
N LEU A 37 1.98 2.58 18.41
CA LEU A 37 3.32 2.11 18.04
C LEU A 37 4.27 1.92 19.21
N LYS A 38 4.01 2.55 20.38
CA LYS A 38 4.92 2.56 21.54
C LYS A 38 5.31 1.16 22.05
N ASP A 39 4.38 0.21 21.97
CA ASP A 39 4.57 -1.16 22.46
C ASP A 39 5.19 -2.09 21.40
N SER A 40 5.56 -1.56 20.23
CA SER A 40 6.15 -2.36 19.15
C SER A 40 7.59 -2.82 19.44
N GLY A 41 8.28 -2.20 20.40
CA GLY A 41 9.64 -2.55 20.77
C GLY A 41 10.61 -2.54 19.58
N GLU A 42 11.27 -3.68 19.37
CA GLU A 42 12.23 -3.87 18.27
C GLU A 42 11.57 -4.24 16.92
N THR A 43 10.25 -4.39 16.86
CA THR A 43 9.53 -4.74 15.63
C THR A 43 9.41 -3.53 14.71
N ALA A 44 9.74 -3.69 13.44
CA ALA A 44 9.47 -2.68 12.41
C ALA A 44 7.97 -2.46 12.28
N SER A 45 7.46 -1.25 12.54
CA SER A 45 6.03 -1.03 12.68
C SER A 45 5.54 0.21 11.94
N LEU A 46 4.45 0.02 11.22
CA LEU A 46 3.70 1.04 10.51
C LEU A 46 2.34 1.22 11.15
N TYR A 47 1.96 2.46 11.40
CA TYR A 47 0.60 2.88 11.67
C TYR A 47 0.02 3.56 10.42
N GLY A 48 -1.24 3.28 10.12
CA GLY A 48 -2.04 4.02 9.14
C GLY A 48 -3.46 4.19 9.66
N SER A 49 -4.13 5.28 9.31
CA SER A 49 -5.50 5.53 9.76
C SER A 49 -6.46 5.78 8.60
N ASN A 50 -7.76 5.76 8.92
CA ASN A 50 -8.79 6.25 8.02
C ASN A 50 -8.65 7.77 7.82
N GLN A 51 -9.44 8.31 6.91
CA GLN A 51 -9.46 9.72 6.52
C GLN A 51 -10.89 10.23 6.52
N THR A 52 -11.11 11.46 7.02
CA THR A 52 -12.36 12.19 6.81
C THR A 52 -12.24 12.98 5.53
N LEU A 53 -13.16 12.81 4.61
CA LEU A 53 -13.19 13.55 3.35
C LEU A 53 -13.50 15.02 3.64
N TYR A 54 -12.76 15.93 3.02
CA TYR A 54 -12.92 17.38 3.23
C TYR A 54 -13.02 18.09 1.89
N GLN A 55 -14.15 18.77 1.66
CA GLN A 55 -14.39 19.48 0.42
C GLN A 55 -15.15 20.78 0.67
N ASP A 56 -14.75 21.85 -0.01
CA ASP A 56 -15.42 23.18 0.02
C ASP A 56 -15.62 23.72 1.46
N GLY A 57 -14.64 23.50 2.33
CA GLY A 57 -14.69 23.98 3.72
C GLY A 57 -15.53 23.09 4.66
N LYS A 58 -16.01 21.93 4.22
CA LYS A 58 -16.89 21.05 4.99
C LYS A 58 -16.28 19.67 5.19
N GLU A 59 -16.44 19.15 6.40
CA GLU A 59 -16.14 17.75 6.73
C GLU A 59 -17.26 16.87 6.17
N GLY A 60 -16.85 15.78 5.51
CA GLY A 60 -17.72 14.76 4.95
C GLY A 60 -17.63 13.44 5.70
N GLU A 61 -17.88 12.35 4.98
CA GLU A 61 -17.85 10.99 5.50
C GLU A 61 -16.42 10.46 5.63
N LEU A 62 -16.25 9.37 6.38
CA LEU A 62 -15.03 8.58 6.37
C LEU A 62 -14.80 7.99 4.97
N ARG A 63 -13.55 7.98 4.53
CA ARG A 63 -13.17 7.39 3.23
C ARG A 63 -13.52 5.91 3.14
N PHE A 64 -13.36 5.18 4.22
CA PHE A 64 -13.70 3.76 4.32
C PHE A 64 -14.69 3.52 5.45
N SER A 65 -15.80 2.86 5.12
CA SER A 65 -16.86 2.52 6.08
C SER A 65 -16.56 1.29 6.93
N CYS A 66 -15.52 0.52 6.56
CA CYS A 66 -15.07 -0.66 7.31
C CYS A 66 -13.53 -0.67 7.40
N PRO A 67 -12.96 -1.38 8.39
CA PRO A 67 -11.52 -1.54 8.50
C PRO A 67 -10.92 -2.14 7.24
N LEU A 68 -9.73 -1.68 6.86
CA LEU A 68 -8.99 -2.21 5.72
C LEU A 68 -8.30 -3.53 6.09
N ASP A 69 -8.19 -4.39 5.10
CA ASP A 69 -7.39 -5.61 5.17
C ASP A 69 -5.91 -5.25 5.04
N THR A 70 -5.13 -5.51 6.10
CA THR A 70 -3.68 -5.24 6.15
C THR A 70 -2.82 -6.40 5.66
N SER A 71 -3.41 -7.45 5.08
CA SER A 71 -2.67 -8.62 4.60
C SER A 71 -1.79 -8.33 3.38
N LEU A 72 -0.72 -9.12 3.20
CA LEU A 72 0.13 -9.07 2.02
C LEU A 72 -0.67 -9.28 0.73
N LYS A 73 -1.61 -10.23 0.73
CA LYS A 73 -2.46 -10.55 -0.42
C LYS A 73 -3.30 -9.36 -0.86
N HIS A 74 -3.75 -8.53 0.11
CA HIS A 74 -4.47 -7.30 -0.18
C HIS A 74 -3.54 -6.22 -0.74
N HIS A 75 -2.47 -5.90 -0.03
CA HIS A 75 -1.60 -4.75 -0.36
C HIS A 75 -0.77 -4.94 -1.64
N ILE A 76 -0.45 -6.17 -2.03
CA ILE A 76 0.20 -6.40 -3.33
C ILE A 76 -0.75 -6.13 -4.51
N ASN A 77 -2.05 -6.19 -4.29
CA ASN A 77 -3.07 -5.93 -5.31
C ASN A 77 -3.61 -4.50 -5.30
N ARG A 78 -3.68 -3.87 -4.12
CA ARG A 78 -4.32 -2.57 -3.90
C ARG A 78 -3.46 -1.71 -2.98
N ASN A 79 -3.50 -0.41 -3.22
CA ASN A 79 -3.00 0.58 -2.28
C ASN A 79 -4.18 1.43 -1.82
N GLU A 80 -4.65 1.18 -0.61
CA GLU A 80 -5.81 1.88 -0.03
C GLU A 80 -5.41 2.77 1.15
N VAL A 81 -4.24 2.56 1.74
CA VAL A 81 -3.74 3.41 2.83
C VAL A 81 -2.91 4.55 2.25
N SER A 82 -3.33 5.78 2.52
CA SER A 82 -2.64 6.97 2.02
C SER A 82 -1.42 7.33 2.88
N GLY A 83 -0.35 7.76 2.22
CA GLY A 83 0.88 8.19 2.88
C GLY A 83 0.65 9.22 3.97
N CYS A 84 -0.21 10.22 3.73
CA CYS A 84 -0.53 11.27 4.71
C CYS A 84 -1.11 10.77 6.03
N THR A 85 -1.57 9.51 6.12
CA THR A 85 -2.02 8.89 7.37
C THR A 85 -0.93 8.10 8.08
N MET A 86 0.18 7.81 7.39
CA MET A 86 1.21 6.90 7.86
C MET A 86 2.13 7.53 8.89
N VAL A 87 2.39 6.75 9.94
CA VAL A 87 3.48 6.98 10.91
C VAL A 87 4.24 5.68 11.08
N MET A 88 5.56 5.75 11.01
CA MET A 88 6.43 4.58 11.11
C MET A 88 7.45 4.78 12.23
N ASN A 89 7.81 3.70 12.93
CA ASN A 89 8.89 3.74 13.90
C ASN A 89 10.26 3.70 13.21
N ARG A 90 11.32 4.03 13.95
CA ARG A 90 12.71 4.01 13.46
C ARG A 90 13.10 2.66 12.87
N LYS A 91 12.61 1.54 13.42
CA LYS A 91 12.96 0.19 12.95
C LYS A 91 12.45 -0.04 11.52
N LEU A 92 11.22 0.39 11.21
CA LEU A 92 10.70 0.30 9.84
C LEU A 92 11.47 1.20 8.87
N VAL A 93 11.79 2.44 9.28
CA VAL A 93 12.63 3.32 8.45
C VAL A 93 13.97 2.65 8.16
N THR A 94 14.61 2.05 9.15
CA THR A 94 15.87 1.32 8.99
C THR A 94 15.72 0.13 8.05
N ALA A 95 14.66 -0.66 8.18
CA ALA A 95 14.38 -1.80 7.28
C ALA A 95 14.23 -1.35 5.81
N ILE A 96 13.60 -0.19 5.57
CA ILE A 96 13.43 0.37 4.23
C ILE A 96 14.78 0.85 3.65
N VAL A 97 15.54 1.65 4.41
CA VAL A 97 16.75 2.30 3.89
C VAL A 97 17.99 1.43 3.90
N SER A 98 17.94 0.27 4.57
CA SER A 98 18.99 -0.76 4.49
C SER A 98 19.03 -1.47 3.13
N ARG A 99 18.01 -1.23 2.28
CA ARG A 99 17.92 -1.79 0.93
C ARG A 99 17.98 -0.66 -0.11
N PRO A 100 18.35 -0.98 -1.36
CA PRO A 100 18.33 0.02 -2.43
C PRO A 100 16.94 0.64 -2.62
N CYS A 101 16.89 1.87 -3.16
CA CYS A 101 15.62 2.45 -3.59
C CYS A 101 14.95 1.53 -4.62
N PRO A 102 13.65 1.25 -4.51
CA PRO A 102 12.94 0.43 -5.50
C PRO A 102 13.11 1.00 -6.91
N PRO A 103 13.19 0.14 -7.94
CA PRO A 103 13.29 0.59 -9.33
C PRO A 103 12.15 1.54 -9.73
N ALA A 104 12.44 2.49 -10.62
CA ALA A 104 11.48 3.50 -11.09
C ALA A 104 10.18 2.88 -11.65
N ASN A 105 10.29 1.77 -12.38
CA ASN A 105 9.12 1.02 -12.91
C ASN A 105 8.22 0.41 -11.83
N ILE A 106 8.60 0.48 -10.56
CA ILE A 106 7.77 0.11 -9.43
C ILE A 106 7.30 1.37 -8.70
N ILE A 107 8.23 2.24 -8.30
CA ILE A 107 7.90 3.34 -7.40
C ILE A 107 7.07 4.44 -8.08
N ASP A 108 7.24 4.65 -9.38
CA ASP A 108 6.46 5.64 -10.15
C ASP A 108 4.97 5.26 -10.27
N PHE A 109 4.65 3.97 -10.13
CA PHE A 109 3.28 3.47 -10.25
C PHE A 109 2.65 3.03 -8.93
N ARG A 110 3.47 2.50 -8.00
CA ARG A 110 2.97 2.09 -6.68
C ARG A 110 2.94 3.20 -5.67
N ILE A 111 3.68 4.26 -5.93
CA ILE A 111 3.89 5.35 -4.98
C ILE A 111 4.62 4.86 -3.70
N HIS A 112 5.16 5.76 -2.94
CA HIS A 112 5.98 5.46 -1.77
C HIS A 112 5.20 4.76 -0.64
N ASP A 113 3.94 5.11 -0.44
CA ASP A 113 3.07 4.56 0.60
C ASP A 113 2.78 3.07 0.42
N ALA A 114 2.48 2.63 -0.81
CA ALA A 114 2.29 1.21 -1.09
C ALA A 114 3.57 0.38 -0.84
N TRP A 115 4.75 0.93 -1.16
CA TRP A 115 6.01 0.26 -0.87
C TRP A 115 6.26 0.14 0.63
N VAL A 116 6.07 1.24 1.38
CA VAL A 116 6.23 1.27 2.84
C VAL A 116 5.31 0.26 3.52
N ALA A 117 4.04 0.19 3.11
CA ALA A 117 3.10 -0.79 3.65
C ALA A 117 3.55 -2.23 3.39
N LEU A 118 4.00 -2.55 2.17
CA LEU A 118 4.50 -3.89 1.84
C LEU A 118 5.73 -4.25 2.68
N VAL A 119 6.69 -3.34 2.85
CA VAL A 119 7.86 -3.59 3.69
C VAL A 119 7.46 -3.81 5.15
N ALA A 120 6.55 -3.00 5.70
CA ALA A 120 6.07 -3.17 7.06
C ALA A 120 5.42 -4.54 7.30
N ILE A 121 4.62 -5.02 6.34
CA ILE A 121 3.97 -6.34 6.40
C ILE A 121 5.02 -7.47 6.38
N LEU A 122 6.06 -7.33 5.56
CA LEU A 122 7.09 -8.37 5.41
C LEU A 122 8.10 -8.41 6.55
N THR A 123 8.40 -7.27 7.17
CA THR A 123 9.48 -7.16 8.16
C THR A 123 9.00 -6.93 9.59
N GLY A 124 7.67 -6.80 9.79
CA GLY A 124 7.13 -6.51 11.10
C GLY A 124 5.62 -6.41 11.15
N THR A 125 5.07 -5.24 11.50
CA THR A 125 3.64 -5.08 11.74
C THR A 125 3.08 -3.86 11.03
N PHE A 126 1.88 -4.02 10.46
CA PHE A 126 1.08 -2.92 9.96
C PHE A 126 -0.22 -2.81 10.76
N ILE A 127 -0.39 -1.72 11.50
CA ILE A 127 -1.54 -1.42 12.34
C ILE A 127 -2.43 -0.42 11.60
N TYR A 128 -3.67 -0.82 11.29
CA TYR A 128 -4.67 0.08 10.71
C TYR A 128 -5.68 0.53 11.77
N ASP A 129 -5.85 1.85 11.89
CA ASP A 129 -6.85 2.46 12.77
C ASP A 129 -8.07 2.90 11.93
N PRO A 130 -9.28 2.37 12.21
CA PRO A 130 -10.49 2.78 11.48
C PRO A 130 -10.92 4.22 11.78
N ASN A 131 -10.39 4.85 12.83
CA ASN A 131 -10.65 6.25 13.14
C ASN A 131 -9.90 7.19 12.21
N SER A 132 -10.41 8.40 12.04
CA SER A 132 -9.74 9.44 11.26
C SER A 132 -9.16 10.52 12.16
N TYR A 133 -7.92 10.92 11.85
CA TYR A 133 -7.21 12.02 12.52
C TYR A 133 -6.67 13.03 11.50
N ILE A 134 -7.29 13.03 10.31
CA ILE A 134 -6.90 13.91 9.21
C ILE A 134 -8.13 14.27 8.38
N LEU A 135 -8.22 15.53 7.97
CA LEU A 135 -9.16 15.95 6.95
C LEU A 135 -8.48 15.90 5.59
N TYR A 136 -8.86 14.91 4.79
CA TYR A 136 -8.32 14.68 3.46
C TYR A 136 -9.01 15.56 2.43
N ARG A 137 -8.27 16.52 1.88
CA ARG A 137 -8.82 17.49 0.95
C ARG A 137 -9.08 16.86 -0.41
N ILE A 138 -10.33 16.98 -0.88
CA ILE A 138 -10.73 16.54 -2.22
C ILE A 138 -10.62 17.73 -3.18
N HIS A 139 -9.83 17.56 -4.23
CA HIS A 139 -9.73 18.49 -5.35
C HIS A 139 -9.50 17.72 -6.66
N GLU A 140 -9.62 18.40 -7.80
CA GLU A 140 -9.52 17.76 -9.13
C GLU A 140 -8.19 17.06 -9.40
N ASN A 141 -7.12 17.49 -8.75
CA ASN A 141 -5.75 17.01 -8.92
C ASN A 141 -5.33 15.92 -7.92
N ASN A 142 -6.25 15.35 -7.12
CA ASN A 142 -5.89 14.26 -6.22
C ASN A 142 -5.29 13.07 -7.00
N THR A 143 -4.11 12.63 -6.60
CA THR A 143 -3.40 11.50 -7.22
C THR A 143 -4.20 10.20 -7.14
N VAL A 144 -4.95 10.02 -6.05
CA VAL A 144 -5.89 8.90 -5.85
C VAL A 144 -7.31 9.45 -5.88
N GLY A 145 -7.94 9.40 -7.05
CA GLY A 145 -9.27 9.98 -7.25
C GLY A 145 -10.37 9.22 -6.50
N ILE A 146 -11.09 9.94 -5.63
CA ILE A 146 -12.38 9.51 -5.07
C ILE A 146 -13.49 9.86 -6.11
N ARG A 147 -13.35 9.34 -7.34
CA ARG A 147 -14.38 9.54 -8.36
C ARG A 147 -15.39 8.40 -8.32
N LYS A 148 -16.67 8.73 -8.11
CA LYS A 148 -17.77 7.84 -8.50
C LYS A 148 -17.69 7.67 -10.02
N THR A 149 -17.07 6.59 -10.49
CA THR A 149 -16.98 6.30 -11.92
C THR A 149 -18.34 5.95 -12.48
N SER A 150 -18.77 6.66 -13.51
CA SER A 150 -20.00 6.36 -14.24
C SER A 150 -19.91 4.98 -14.90
N ILE A 151 -21.08 4.35 -15.18
CA ILE A 151 -21.15 3.05 -15.87
C ILE A 151 -20.44 3.14 -17.24
N LYS A 152 -20.53 4.28 -17.91
CA LYS A 152 -19.88 4.54 -19.21
C LYS A 152 -18.35 4.57 -19.11
N GLU A 153 -17.79 5.15 -18.04
CA GLU A 153 -16.34 5.13 -17.77
C GLU A 153 -15.84 3.74 -17.36
N ARG A 154 -16.68 2.96 -16.64
CA ARG A 154 -16.38 1.55 -16.35
C ARG A 154 -16.33 0.71 -17.63
N LEU A 155 -17.27 0.93 -18.55
CA LEU A 155 -17.30 0.23 -19.85
C LEU A 155 -16.12 0.64 -20.74
N ASN A 156 -15.79 1.93 -20.82
CA ASN A 156 -14.62 2.42 -21.54
C ASN A 156 -13.32 1.88 -20.96
N ARG A 157 -13.18 1.81 -19.62
CA ARG A 157 -12.03 1.15 -18.99
C ARG A 157 -11.94 -0.33 -19.31
N LEU A 158 -13.05 -1.02 -19.49
CA LEU A 158 -13.09 -2.42 -19.94
C LEU A 158 -12.63 -2.57 -21.38
N LEU A 159 -13.05 -1.68 -22.26
CA LEU A 159 -12.69 -1.69 -23.69
C LEU A 159 -11.25 -1.22 -23.94
N LEU A 160 -10.73 -0.26 -23.15
CA LEU A 160 -9.36 0.25 -23.22
C LEU A 160 -8.35 -0.60 -22.43
N ARG A 161 -8.77 -1.73 -21.87
CA ARG A 161 -8.05 -2.54 -20.88
C ARG A 161 -6.85 -3.31 -21.42
N GLY A 162 -6.64 -3.40 -22.72
CA GLY A 162 -5.52 -4.15 -23.31
C GLY A 162 -4.16 -3.75 -22.72
N ASN A 163 -3.82 -2.47 -22.76
CA ASN A 163 -2.52 -1.98 -22.27
C ASN A 163 -2.43 -1.84 -20.75
N ASN A 164 -3.52 -1.41 -20.08
CA ASN A 164 -3.51 -1.20 -18.62
C ASN A 164 -3.52 -2.51 -17.81
N GLY A 165 -4.08 -3.59 -18.37
CA GLY A 165 -4.11 -4.90 -17.71
C GLY A 165 -2.72 -5.53 -17.63
N GLU A 166 -1.98 -5.47 -18.71
CA GLU A 166 -0.62 -5.99 -18.80
C GLU A 166 0.35 -5.18 -17.93
N HIS A 167 0.22 -3.86 -17.92
CA HIS A 167 1.01 -2.99 -17.07
C HIS A 167 0.82 -3.30 -15.58
N ARG A 168 -0.43 -3.48 -15.11
CA ARG A 168 -0.71 -3.86 -13.72
C ARG A 168 -0.19 -5.25 -13.35
N ALA A 169 -0.28 -6.21 -14.28
CA ALA A 169 0.24 -7.54 -14.10
C ALA A 169 1.77 -7.53 -13.97
N ASN A 170 2.45 -6.76 -14.82
CA ASN A 170 3.90 -6.55 -14.76
C ASN A 170 4.30 -5.87 -13.45
N LEU A 171 3.55 -4.85 -13.01
CA LEU A 171 3.83 -4.13 -11.76
C LEU A 171 3.79 -5.08 -10.54
N ARG A 172 2.77 -5.94 -10.43
CA ARG A 172 2.67 -6.92 -9.34
C ARG A 172 3.81 -7.92 -9.35
N SER A 173 4.11 -8.47 -10.53
CA SER A 173 5.18 -9.44 -10.71
C SER A 173 6.55 -8.83 -10.39
N ASN A 174 6.84 -7.63 -10.91
CA ASN A 174 8.09 -6.93 -10.65
C ASN A 174 8.22 -6.55 -9.16
N THR A 175 7.14 -6.05 -8.56
CA THR A 175 7.12 -5.74 -7.11
C THR A 175 7.46 -6.97 -6.28
N ALA A 176 6.79 -8.10 -6.55
CA ALA A 176 7.02 -9.34 -5.82
C ALA A 176 8.46 -9.85 -6.00
N SER A 177 9.01 -9.77 -7.22
CA SER A 177 10.40 -10.18 -7.50
C SER A 177 11.41 -9.33 -6.72
N VAL A 178 11.23 -8.00 -6.70
CA VAL A 178 12.14 -7.10 -5.97
C VAL A 178 11.99 -7.27 -4.45
N LEU A 179 10.78 -7.52 -3.94
CA LEU A 179 10.60 -7.81 -2.51
C LEU A 179 11.28 -9.10 -2.09
N LEU A 180 11.22 -10.17 -2.90
CA LEU A 180 11.95 -11.43 -2.65
C LEU A 180 13.47 -11.24 -2.67
N GLU A 181 13.96 -10.39 -3.56
CA GLU A 181 15.39 -10.07 -3.67
C GLU A 181 15.87 -9.24 -2.48
N TYR A 182 15.11 -8.20 -2.09
CA TYR A 182 15.52 -7.25 -1.06
C TYR A 182 15.33 -7.80 0.35
N TYR A 183 14.37 -8.69 0.56
CA TYR A 183 14.00 -9.24 1.88
C TYR A 183 14.03 -10.78 1.84
N PRO A 184 15.23 -11.40 1.71
CA PRO A 184 15.33 -12.85 1.56
C PRO A 184 14.97 -13.63 2.84
N ASP A 185 14.94 -12.98 4.01
CA ASP A 185 14.73 -13.64 5.31
C ASP A 185 13.28 -13.50 5.82
N ILE A 186 12.30 -13.25 4.91
CA ILE A 186 10.88 -13.17 5.25
C ILE A 186 10.28 -14.55 5.56
N ASP A 187 9.17 -14.53 6.30
CA ASP A 187 8.43 -15.75 6.62
C ASP A 187 8.04 -16.53 5.37
N GLU A 188 8.06 -17.87 5.48
CA GLU A 188 7.79 -18.78 4.36
C GLU A 188 6.37 -18.58 3.78
N GLU A 189 5.39 -18.20 4.61
CA GLU A 189 4.04 -17.87 4.15
C GLU A 189 4.06 -16.68 3.19
N TYR A 190 4.76 -15.59 3.54
CA TYR A 190 4.89 -14.41 2.69
C TYR A 190 5.69 -14.73 1.42
N ARG A 191 6.77 -15.50 1.57
CA ARG A 191 7.57 -15.98 0.44
C ARG A 191 6.71 -16.72 -0.57
N ALA A 192 5.90 -17.69 -0.11
CA ALA A 192 5.03 -18.49 -0.97
C ALA A 192 3.99 -17.62 -1.72
N VAL A 193 3.48 -16.56 -1.08
CA VAL A 193 2.58 -15.60 -1.73
C VAL A 193 3.33 -14.81 -2.80
N LEU A 194 4.49 -14.23 -2.48
CA LEU A 194 5.27 -13.43 -3.40
C LEU A 194 5.75 -14.25 -4.61
N GLU A 195 6.17 -15.49 -4.42
CA GLU A 195 6.58 -16.39 -5.51
C GLU A 195 5.45 -16.63 -6.52
N LYS A 196 4.21 -16.77 -6.07
CA LYS A 196 3.05 -16.88 -6.98
C LYS A 196 2.97 -15.66 -7.90
N TYR A 197 3.19 -14.44 -7.37
CA TYR A 197 3.17 -13.22 -8.17
C TYR A 197 4.44 -13.03 -9.01
N ALA A 198 5.63 -13.37 -8.49
CA ALA A 198 6.88 -13.19 -9.19
C ALA A 198 7.00 -14.11 -10.43
N TYR A 199 6.52 -15.35 -10.30
CA TYR A 199 6.80 -16.39 -11.28
C TYR A 199 5.59 -16.85 -12.10
N TYR A 200 4.35 -16.38 -11.86
CA TYR A 200 3.16 -16.87 -12.57
C TYR A 200 3.23 -16.72 -14.10
N ARG A 201 3.98 -15.73 -14.60
CA ARG A 201 4.15 -15.52 -16.04
C ARG A 201 5.19 -16.45 -16.67
N LYS A 202 6.11 -16.96 -15.87
CA LYS A 202 7.22 -17.82 -16.32
C LYS A 202 6.98 -19.31 -16.05
N SER A 203 5.99 -19.65 -15.22
CA SER A 203 5.76 -21.03 -14.76
C SER A 203 4.28 -21.35 -14.63
N MET A 204 3.83 -22.40 -15.32
CA MET A 204 2.47 -22.91 -15.22
C MET A 204 2.11 -23.38 -13.80
N LYS A 205 3.07 -23.90 -13.04
CA LYS A 205 2.88 -24.25 -11.62
C LYS A 205 2.39 -23.04 -10.82
N TYR A 206 3.10 -21.94 -10.87
CA TYR A 206 2.77 -20.72 -10.13
C TYR A 206 1.52 -20.04 -10.68
N ARG A 207 1.30 -20.09 -12.00
CA ARG A 207 0.06 -19.58 -12.60
C ARG A 207 -1.16 -20.31 -12.08
N LEU A 208 -1.14 -21.63 -12.05
CA LEU A 208 -2.23 -22.45 -11.50
C LEU A 208 -2.41 -22.23 -10.00
N ALA A 209 -1.31 -22.11 -9.25
CA ALA A 209 -1.36 -21.82 -7.81
C ALA A 209 -2.02 -20.46 -7.54
N LEU A 210 -1.69 -19.41 -8.30
CA LEU A 210 -2.31 -18.09 -8.20
C LEU A 210 -3.80 -18.13 -8.54
N LEU A 211 -4.18 -18.80 -9.61
CA LEU A 211 -5.57 -18.91 -10.07
C LEU A 211 -6.48 -19.78 -9.16
N ARG A 212 -5.90 -20.63 -8.33
CA ARG A 212 -6.61 -21.47 -7.36
C ARG A 212 -6.72 -20.81 -5.99
N ASP A 213 -5.91 -19.79 -5.70
CA ASP A 213 -5.92 -19.11 -4.41
C ASP A 213 -7.11 -18.14 -4.32
N LYS A 214 -8.17 -18.61 -3.62
CA LYS A 214 -9.43 -17.85 -3.49
C LYS A 214 -9.24 -16.52 -2.76
N GLU A 215 -8.31 -16.46 -1.79
CA GLU A 215 -8.03 -15.24 -1.03
C GLU A 215 -7.32 -14.21 -1.89
N ILE A 216 -6.35 -14.63 -2.71
CA ILE A 216 -5.73 -13.75 -3.70
C ILE A 216 -6.77 -13.21 -4.67
N ILE A 217 -7.65 -14.06 -5.22
CA ILE A 217 -8.70 -13.62 -6.13
C ILE A 217 -9.62 -12.59 -5.46
N LYS A 218 -10.04 -12.85 -4.22
CA LYS A 218 -10.84 -11.91 -3.42
C LYS A 218 -10.10 -10.59 -3.22
N ALA A 219 -8.82 -10.64 -2.86
CA ALA A 219 -7.98 -9.47 -2.62
C ALA A 219 -7.80 -8.59 -3.87
N THR A 220 -7.86 -9.14 -5.09
CA THR A 220 -7.81 -8.34 -6.32
C THR A 220 -9.02 -7.42 -6.50
N GLY A 221 -10.17 -7.78 -5.91
CA GLY A 221 -11.47 -7.12 -6.12
C GLY A 221 -11.97 -7.19 -7.55
N GLU A 222 -11.37 -8.04 -8.37
CA GLU A 222 -11.79 -8.29 -9.73
C GLU A 222 -12.79 -9.45 -9.78
N ASN A 223 -13.61 -9.49 -10.84
CA ASN A 223 -14.44 -10.66 -11.06
C ASN A 223 -13.53 -11.88 -11.27
N PRO A 224 -13.76 -13.01 -10.55
CA PRO A 224 -12.92 -14.21 -10.64
C PRO A 224 -12.74 -14.76 -12.06
N LEU A 225 -13.78 -14.64 -12.91
CA LEU A 225 -13.69 -15.05 -14.32
C LEU A 225 -12.74 -14.14 -15.10
N VAL A 226 -12.83 -12.82 -14.89
CA VAL A 226 -11.95 -11.85 -15.56
C VAL A 226 -10.50 -12.01 -15.10
N PHE A 227 -10.29 -12.29 -13.82
CA PHE A 227 -8.94 -12.55 -13.29
C PHE A 227 -8.30 -13.80 -13.93
N ARG A 228 -9.09 -14.86 -14.15
CA ARG A 228 -8.62 -16.12 -14.76
C ARG A 228 -8.32 -16.01 -16.26
N LEU A 229 -8.90 -15.01 -16.93
CA LEU A 229 -8.72 -14.80 -18.39
C LEU A 229 -7.51 -13.92 -18.72
N LYS A 230 -6.85 -13.33 -17.72
CA LYS A 230 -5.63 -12.52 -17.86
C LYS A 230 -4.38 -13.35 -17.61
#